data_8b80b252d14e8afc5905960b68b7544d
#
_entry.id   8b80b252d14e8afc5905960b68b7544d
#
_cell.length_a   1.000
_cell.length_b   1.000
_cell.length_c   1.000
_cell.angle_alpha   90.00
_cell.angle_beta   90.00
_cell.angle_gamma   90.00
#
_symmetry.space_group_name_H-M   'P 1'
#
loop_
_entity.id
_entity.type
_entity.pdbx_description
1 polymer ?
#
loop_
_entity_poly.entity_id
_entity_poly.type
_entity_poly.pdbx_seq_one_letter_code
_entity_poly.pdbx_strand_id
1 'polypeptide(L)'
;MINYFKKYFKNSPTKQAFLQKNLIPFDLGKMIRVGNNKDGGYVVSENGIKSCEFLLSIGLGFHFSFEKDFLKLKKSDSLLIESYDNSVSKKIMREYSTQNLIRLFFRPSFKTFQRSIRYFEFLLLFNSSKAIHVEKNVSEKKSENSETLNSIFQYLKQNNLVKIDIEGGEYILIYDIINNFNKINILIIEFHNLSNLENREKLDFFFEKVSEYFYLSHLHMNNSNGVSVDNFPDTIEFTFEKKCLLKTNVKKKLVNFPLDKLDYPSSKSTGDYNLIFK
;
A
#
# COMPACT_ATOMS: atom_id res chain seq x y z
N MET A 1 10.68 25.61 -27.76
CA MET A 1 10.87 25.08 -26.39
C MET A 1 10.11 23.78 -26.14
N ILE A 2 8.89 23.60 -26.61
CA ILE A 2 8.07 22.37 -26.41
C ILE A 2 8.66 21.12 -27.09
N ASN A 3 9.38 21.27 -28.22
CA ASN A 3 10.00 20.14 -28.94
C ASN A 3 11.32 19.65 -28.32
N TYR A 4 11.95 20.45 -27.46
CA TYR A 4 13.20 20.05 -26.77
C TYR A 4 12.92 19.07 -25.62
N PHE A 5 11.81 19.25 -24.91
CA PHE A 5 11.40 18.34 -23.83
C PHE A 5 10.98 16.95 -24.33
N LYS A 6 10.35 16.84 -25.50
CA LYS A 6 9.97 15.54 -26.07
C LYS A 6 11.17 14.67 -26.50
N LYS A 7 12.33 15.28 -26.82
CA LYS A 7 13.52 14.56 -27.28
C LYS A 7 14.32 13.94 -26.12
N TYR A 8 14.26 14.52 -24.93
CA TYR A 8 14.95 13.99 -23.73
C TYR A 8 14.22 12.80 -23.10
N PHE A 9 12.90 12.69 -23.23
CA PHE A 9 12.13 11.55 -22.71
C PHE A 9 12.12 10.31 -23.61
N LYS A 10 12.60 10.42 -24.85
CA LYS A 10 12.55 9.31 -25.82
C LYS A 10 13.77 8.36 -25.78
N ASN A 11 14.84 8.69 -25.06
CA ASN A 11 16.10 7.94 -25.05
C ASN A 11 16.67 7.66 -23.65
N SER A 12 15.88 7.75 -22.57
CA SER A 12 16.31 7.13 -21.32
C SER A 12 16.23 5.60 -21.50
N PRO A 13 17.29 4.82 -21.25
CA PRO A 13 17.16 3.37 -21.23
C PRO A 13 16.01 3.03 -20.30
N THR A 14 15.02 2.28 -20.79
CA THR A 14 13.87 1.83 -20.00
C THR A 14 14.44 1.02 -18.85
N LYS A 15 14.34 1.54 -17.64
CA LYS A 15 14.76 0.84 -16.43
C LYS A 15 13.97 -0.45 -16.34
N GLN A 16 14.64 -1.56 -16.07
CA GLN A 16 14.04 -2.87 -15.96
C GLN A 16 14.25 -3.42 -14.57
N ALA A 17 13.25 -4.07 -14.03
CA ALA A 17 13.32 -4.87 -12.83
C ALA A 17 12.86 -6.29 -13.14
N PHE A 18 13.53 -7.30 -12.56
CA PHE A 18 13.31 -8.70 -12.85
C PHE A 18 12.58 -9.39 -11.71
N LEU A 19 11.52 -10.10 -12.05
CA LEU A 19 10.68 -10.84 -11.12
C LEU A 19 10.51 -12.29 -11.59
N GLN A 20 10.21 -13.18 -10.66
CA GLN A 20 9.91 -14.58 -10.96
C GLN A 20 8.54 -14.71 -11.65
N LYS A 21 8.37 -15.70 -12.54
CA LYS A 21 7.10 -15.94 -13.27
C LYS A 21 5.90 -16.27 -12.39
N ASN A 22 6.12 -16.82 -11.19
CA ASN A 22 5.04 -17.06 -10.23
C ASN A 22 4.38 -15.76 -9.74
N LEU A 23 5.12 -14.63 -9.77
CA LEU A 23 4.65 -13.30 -9.41
C LEU A 23 3.83 -12.59 -10.50
N ILE A 24 3.54 -13.23 -11.64
CA ILE A 24 2.62 -12.67 -12.64
C ILE A 24 1.22 -12.60 -12.04
N PRO A 25 0.60 -11.39 -11.94
CA PRO A 25 -0.74 -11.24 -11.40
C PRO A 25 -1.82 -11.95 -12.20
N PHE A 26 -2.91 -12.25 -11.54
CA PHE A 26 -4.12 -12.80 -12.16
C PHE A 26 -5.07 -11.68 -12.62
N ASP A 27 -5.84 -11.95 -13.67
CA ASP A 27 -6.86 -11.03 -14.17
C ASP A 27 -8.15 -11.19 -13.37
N LEU A 28 -8.40 -10.27 -12.46
CA LEU A 28 -9.61 -10.25 -11.63
C LEU A 28 -10.67 -9.26 -12.16
N GLY A 29 -10.54 -8.85 -13.43
CA GLY A 29 -11.45 -7.91 -14.08
C GLY A 29 -11.04 -6.45 -13.87
N LYS A 30 -12.02 -5.57 -13.65
CA LYS A 30 -11.76 -4.13 -13.57
C LYS A 30 -10.99 -3.76 -12.32
N MET A 31 -9.79 -3.22 -12.53
CA MET A 31 -8.94 -2.69 -11.47
C MET A 31 -9.19 -1.20 -11.28
N ILE A 32 -9.07 -0.73 -10.06
CA ILE A 32 -9.16 0.70 -9.70
C ILE A 32 -7.99 1.06 -8.78
N ARG A 33 -7.53 2.30 -8.89
CA ARG A 33 -6.59 2.86 -7.92
C ARG A 33 -7.37 3.53 -6.79
N VAL A 34 -6.97 3.25 -5.57
CA VAL A 34 -7.50 3.86 -4.33
C VAL A 34 -6.35 4.60 -3.67
N GLY A 35 -6.59 5.84 -3.26
CA GLY A 35 -5.56 6.73 -2.74
C GLY A 35 -4.91 7.59 -3.82
N ASN A 36 -3.72 8.08 -3.52
CA ASN A 36 -3.03 9.09 -4.35
C ASN A 36 -2.42 8.50 -5.66
N ASN A 37 -2.11 9.36 -6.62
CA ASN A 37 -1.34 9.02 -7.82
C ASN A 37 0.17 9.15 -7.58
N LYS A 38 0.65 8.56 -6.46
CA LYS A 38 2.03 8.47 -6.00
C LYS A 38 2.07 7.40 -4.93
N ASP A 39 3.07 7.49 -4.07
CA ASP A 39 3.16 6.75 -2.83
C ASP A 39 1.89 6.86 -1.97
N GLY A 40 1.46 5.76 -1.33
CA GLY A 40 0.23 5.66 -0.54
C GLY A 40 -1.07 5.55 -1.34
N GLY A 41 -1.01 5.13 -2.61
CA GLY A 41 -2.16 4.70 -3.39
C GLY A 41 -1.93 3.31 -3.96
N TYR A 42 -2.93 2.44 -3.87
CA TYR A 42 -2.81 1.02 -4.24
C TYR A 42 -3.89 0.60 -5.24
N VAL A 43 -3.58 -0.39 -6.05
CA VAL A 43 -4.48 -0.90 -7.09
C VAL A 43 -5.16 -2.17 -6.58
N VAL A 44 -6.50 -2.18 -6.63
CA VAL A 44 -7.36 -3.28 -6.19
C VAL A 44 -8.44 -3.58 -7.23
N SER A 45 -9.06 -4.76 -7.21
CA SER A 45 -10.23 -4.98 -8.06
C SER A 45 -11.45 -4.22 -7.55
N GLU A 46 -12.27 -3.72 -8.46
CA GLU A 46 -13.52 -3.02 -8.10
C GLU A 46 -14.49 -3.95 -7.35
N ASN A 47 -14.52 -5.21 -7.69
CA ASN A 47 -15.36 -6.20 -7.01
C ASN A 47 -14.78 -6.58 -5.64
N GLY A 48 -13.46 -6.74 -5.55
CA GLY A 48 -12.79 -7.07 -4.30
C GLY A 48 -13.01 -6.01 -3.24
N ILE A 49 -12.81 -4.72 -3.56
CA ILE A 49 -13.02 -3.67 -2.58
C ILE A 49 -14.49 -3.54 -2.15
N LYS A 50 -15.45 -3.85 -3.04
CA LYS A 50 -16.87 -3.87 -2.66
C LYS A 50 -17.19 -4.97 -1.63
N SER A 51 -16.48 -6.10 -1.66
CA SER A 51 -16.66 -7.20 -0.72
C SER A 51 -16.13 -6.94 0.69
N CYS A 52 -15.25 -5.94 0.85
CA CYS A 52 -14.68 -5.60 2.14
C CYS A 52 -15.63 -4.72 2.93
N GLU A 53 -15.79 -4.98 4.22
CA GLU A 53 -16.63 -4.19 5.13
C GLU A 53 -15.82 -3.26 6.03
N PHE A 54 -14.54 -3.59 6.24
CA PHE A 54 -13.66 -2.89 7.16
C PHE A 54 -12.25 -2.80 6.60
N LEU A 55 -11.54 -1.72 6.93
CA LEU A 55 -10.13 -1.50 6.63
C LEU A 55 -9.32 -1.51 7.92
N LEU A 56 -8.40 -2.48 8.02
CA LEU A 56 -7.29 -2.43 8.95
C LEU A 56 -6.07 -1.87 8.21
N SER A 57 -5.63 -0.67 8.61
CA SER A 57 -4.47 0.00 8.00
C SER A 57 -3.31 0.03 8.98
N ILE A 58 -2.20 -0.63 8.66
CA ILE A 58 -0.98 -0.69 9.48
C ILE A 58 0.12 0.05 8.73
N GLY A 59 0.64 1.12 9.36
CA GLY A 59 1.50 2.10 8.69
C GLY A 59 0.67 3.14 7.94
N LEU A 60 0.32 4.22 8.63
CA LEU A 60 -0.49 5.31 8.09
C LEU A 60 0.38 6.38 7.43
N GLY A 61 1.50 6.73 8.06
CA GLY A 61 2.37 7.81 7.65
C GLY A 61 1.65 9.17 7.58
N PHE A 62 2.26 10.09 6.83
CA PHE A 62 1.64 11.40 6.57
C PHE A 62 0.68 11.40 5.38
N HIS A 63 0.45 10.25 4.73
CA HIS A 63 -0.34 10.11 3.50
C HIS A 63 -1.48 9.10 3.67
N PHE A 64 -2.60 9.56 4.20
CA PHE A 64 -3.80 8.75 4.46
C PHE A 64 -4.87 8.93 3.36
N SER A 65 -4.44 9.08 2.12
CA SER A 65 -5.34 9.20 0.97
C SER A 65 -6.07 7.91 0.66
N PHE A 66 -5.46 6.76 0.93
CA PHE A 66 -6.07 5.45 0.77
C PHE A 66 -7.28 5.30 1.71
N GLU A 67 -7.10 5.61 2.97
CA GLU A 67 -8.13 5.56 4.02
C GLU A 67 -9.29 6.52 3.68
N LYS A 68 -8.98 7.74 3.24
CA LYS A 68 -9.99 8.72 2.80
C LYS A 68 -10.82 8.21 1.61
N ASP A 69 -10.18 7.60 0.63
CA ASP A 69 -10.86 7.10 -0.56
C ASP A 69 -11.63 5.81 -0.26
N PHE A 70 -11.12 4.96 0.64
CA PHE A 70 -11.88 3.82 1.14
C PHE A 70 -13.19 4.25 1.78
N LEU A 71 -13.19 5.27 2.64
CA LEU A 71 -14.42 5.83 3.24
C LEU A 71 -15.42 6.33 2.19
N LYS A 72 -14.94 6.99 1.12
CA LYS A 72 -15.83 7.46 0.05
C LYS A 72 -16.49 6.32 -0.72
N LEU A 73 -15.81 5.17 -0.83
CA LEU A 73 -16.33 3.99 -1.51
C LEU A 73 -17.37 3.24 -0.67
N LYS A 74 -17.40 3.48 0.65
CA LYS A 74 -18.28 2.79 1.59
C LYS A 74 -19.41 3.72 2.09
N LYS A 75 -20.64 3.23 1.95
CA LYS A 75 -21.85 3.91 2.47
C LYS A 75 -22.28 3.19 3.76
N SER A 76 -21.72 3.56 4.89
CA SER A 76 -22.08 3.01 6.20
C SER A 76 -21.91 4.09 7.28
N ASP A 77 -22.67 4.00 8.35
CA ASP A 77 -22.55 4.87 9.53
C ASP A 77 -21.78 4.22 10.69
N SER A 78 -21.40 2.94 10.53
CA SER A 78 -20.56 2.23 11.50
C SER A 78 -19.07 2.57 11.33
N LEU A 79 -18.25 2.15 12.31
CA LEU A 79 -16.79 2.18 12.21
C LEU A 79 -16.35 1.33 11.01
N LEU A 80 -15.55 1.94 10.14
CA LEU A 80 -15.07 1.34 8.88
C LEU A 80 -13.56 1.21 8.82
N ILE A 81 -12.81 2.01 9.59
CA ILE A 81 -11.34 2.05 9.52
C ILE A 81 -10.76 2.05 10.92
N GLU A 82 -9.76 1.20 11.10
CA GLU A 82 -8.83 1.25 12.23
C GLU A 82 -7.41 1.30 11.70
N SER A 83 -6.67 2.36 12.07
CA SER A 83 -5.29 2.59 11.60
C SER A 83 -4.32 2.56 12.76
N TYR A 84 -3.21 1.84 12.60
CA TYR A 84 -2.12 1.72 13.56
C TYR A 84 -0.86 2.38 13.02
N ASP A 85 -0.34 3.35 13.76
CA ASP A 85 0.94 3.99 13.47
C ASP A 85 1.40 4.82 14.69
N ASN A 86 2.53 4.50 15.29
CA ASN A 86 3.08 5.27 16.40
C ASN A 86 3.94 6.46 15.94
N SER A 87 4.34 6.50 14.67
CA SER A 87 5.10 7.62 14.10
C SER A 87 4.22 8.84 13.83
N VAL A 88 2.90 8.66 13.88
CA VAL A 88 1.89 9.69 13.63
C VAL A 88 1.04 9.91 14.89
N SER A 89 0.93 11.16 15.32
CA SER A 89 0.05 11.57 16.41
C SER A 89 -0.60 12.92 16.09
N LYS A 90 -1.65 13.27 16.84
CA LYS A 90 -2.27 14.62 16.72
C LYS A 90 -1.23 15.73 16.90
N LYS A 91 -0.28 15.53 17.82
CA LYS A 91 0.81 16.49 18.09
C LYS A 91 1.74 16.59 16.88
N ILE A 92 2.26 15.46 16.40
CA ILE A 92 3.18 15.40 15.25
C ILE A 92 2.54 16.00 14.00
N MET A 93 1.27 15.64 13.71
CA MET A 93 0.52 16.17 12.57
C MET A 93 0.31 17.67 12.65
N ARG A 94 0.05 18.20 13.85
CA ARG A 94 -0.06 19.65 14.08
C ARG A 94 1.26 20.35 13.83
N GLU A 95 2.34 19.83 14.38
CA GLU A 95 3.70 20.39 14.20
C GLU A 95 4.10 20.40 12.72
N TYR A 96 3.89 19.27 12.02
CA TYR A 96 4.15 19.16 10.58
C TYR A 96 3.37 20.19 9.77
N SER A 97 2.06 20.35 10.05
CA SER A 97 1.22 21.32 9.34
C SER A 97 1.64 22.77 9.65
N THR A 98 1.96 23.08 10.91
CA THR A 98 2.42 24.41 11.32
C THR A 98 3.75 24.77 10.63
N GLN A 99 4.71 23.87 10.60
CA GLN A 99 5.97 24.09 9.89
C GLN A 99 5.76 24.34 8.39
N ASN A 100 4.83 23.62 7.76
CA ASN A 100 4.52 23.83 6.36
C ASN A 100 3.70 25.12 6.13
N LEU A 101 2.89 25.57 7.08
CA LEU A 101 2.21 26.86 7.04
C LEU A 101 3.24 28.01 7.07
N ILE A 102 4.24 27.94 7.96
CA ILE A 102 5.34 28.90 8.00
C ILE A 102 6.11 28.88 6.66
N ARG A 103 6.44 27.69 6.15
CA ARG A 103 7.13 27.56 4.85
C ARG A 103 6.33 28.16 3.69
N LEU A 104 5.00 28.13 3.76
CA LEU A 104 4.13 28.67 2.71
C LEU A 104 4.33 30.19 2.53
N PHE A 105 4.62 30.93 3.60
CA PHE A 105 4.94 32.36 3.52
C PHE A 105 6.25 32.63 2.77
N PHE A 106 7.28 31.79 2.97
CA PHE A 106 8.60 31.99 2.37
C PHE A 106 8.77 31.32 1.01
N ARG A 107 8.07 30.20 0.78
CA ARG A 107 8.15 29.38 -0.44
C ARG A 107 6.75 28.89 -0.82
N PRO A 108 5.89 29.75 -1.38
CA PRO A 108 4.53 29.39 -1.74
C PRO A 108 4.53 28.33 -2.83
N SER A 109 3.87 27.22 -2.60
CA SER A 109 3.63 26.18 -3.58
C SER A 109 2.36 25.39 -3.22
N PHE A 110 1.70 24.82 -4.23
CA PHE A 110 0.54 23.97 -4.01
C PHE A 110 0.85 22.78 -3.08
N LYS A 111 2.05 22.21 -3.21
CA LYS A 111 2.52 21.12 -2.34
C LYS A 111 2.67 21.58 -0.88
N THR A 112 3.22 22.78 -0.65
CA THR A 112 3.36 23.33 0.70
C THR A 112 2.00 23.64 1.30
N PHE A 113 1.08 24.20 0.51
CA PHE A 113 -0.31 24.42 0.93
C PHE A 113 -0.99 23.10 1.35
N GLN A 114 -0.94 22.06 0.51
CA GLN A 114 -1.50 20.75 0.86
C GLN A 114 -0.94 20.19 2.17
N ARG A 115 0.35 20.39 2.43
CA ARG A 115 0.99 19.96 3.68
C ARG A 115 0.57 20.77 4.88
N SER A 116 0.31 22.06 4.70
CA SER A 116 -0.11 22.95 5.81
C SER A 116 -1.52 22.64 6.33
N ILE A 117 -2.39 22.08 5.50
CA ILE A 117 -3.76 21.68 5.90
C ILE A 117 -3.87 20.22 6.35
N ARG A 118 -2.77 19.46 6.35
CA ARG A 118 -2.77 18.00 6.61
C ARG A 118 -3.33 17.65 7.99
N TYR A 119 -3.07 18.46 8.99
CA TYR A 119 -3.61 18.26 10.33
C TYR A 119 -5.15 18.35 10.37
N PHE A 120 -5.73 19.29 9.65
CA PHE A 120 -7.20 19.39 9.55
C PHE A 120 -7.80 18.18 8.82
N GLU A 121 -7.16 17.72 7.75
CA GLU A 121 -7.60 16.50 7.06
C GLU A 121 -7.52 15.27 7.97
N PHE A 122 -6.48 15.15 8.78
CA PHE A 122 -6.31 14.09 9.77
C PHE A 122 -7.43 14.14 10.82
N LEU A 123 -7.74 15.32 11.37
CA LEU A 123 -8.83 15.48 12.33
C LEU A 123 -10.19 15.14 11.72
N LEU A 124 -10.45 15.58 10.49
CA LEU A 124 -11.70 15.28 9.78
C LEU A 124 -11.90 13.76 9.58
N LEU A 125 -10.82 13.04 9.33
CA LEU A 125 -10.88 11.60 9.16
C LEU A 125 -11.04 10.87 10.50
N PHE A 126 -10.15 11.11 11.46
CA PHE A 126 -10.02 10.31 12.69
C PHE A 126 -10.77 10.86 13.92
N ASN A 127 -11.45 11.98 13.82
CA ASN A 127 -12.47 12.39 14.80
C ASN A 127 -13.89 11.99 14.38
N SER A 128 -14.04 11.31 13.24
CA SER A 128 -15.33 10.76 12.81
C SER A 128 -15.66 9.46 13.56
N SER A 129 -16.94 9.10 13.64
CA SER A 129 -17.36 7.79 14.16
C SER A 129 -16.96 6.62 13.26
N LYS A 130 -16.46 6.90 12.05
CA LYS A 130 -16.16 5.93 10.99
C LYS A 130 -14.71 5.50 10.92
N ALA A 131 -13.79 6.25 11.53
CA ALA A 131 -12.38 5.94 11.50
C ALA A 131 -11.70 6.27 12.83
N ILE A 132 -10.84 5.39 13.30
CA ILE A 132 -9.99 5.61 14.47
C ILE A 132 -8.52 5.45 14.10
N HIS A 133 -7.70 6.23 14.76
CA HIS A 133 -6.24 6.09 14.72
C HIS A 133 -5.72 5.71 16.09
N VAL A 134 -4.95 4.64 16.14
CA VAL A 134 -4.31 4.09 17.33
C VAL A 134 -2.82 4.40 17.25
N GLU A 135 -2.32 5.22 18.16
CA GLU A 135 -0.90 5.63 18.23
C GLU A 135 -0.04 4.49 18.79
N LYS A 136 -0.04 3.33 18.11
CA LYS A 136 0.74 2.14 18.45
C LYS A 136 1.32 1.50 17.20
N ASN A 137 2.46 0.83 17.37
CA ASN A 137 2.98 -0.10 16.37
C ASN A 137 2.20 -1.41 16.37
N VAL A 138 2.26 -2.14 15.27
CA VAL A 138 1.93 -3.56 15.25
C VAL A 138 3.22 -4.36 15.21
N SER A 139 3.39 -5.29 16.16
CA SER A 139 4.61 -6.07 16.34
C SER A 139 4.30 -7.47 16.87
N GLU A 140 5.33 -8.33 17.02
CA GLU A 140 5.18 -9.69 17.56
C GLU A 140 4.70 -9.72 19.01
N LYS A 141 5.03 -8.68 19.80
CA LYS A 141 4.74 -8.64 21.23
C LYS A 141 3.95 -7.41 21.60
N LYS A 142 2.93 -7.61 22.41
CA LYS A 142 2.16 -6.53 23.00
C LYS A 142 2.98 -5.78 24.04
N SER A 143 2.89 -4.45 24.00
CA SER A 143 3.48 -3.54 24.97
C SER A 143 2.60 -2.29 25.14
N GLU A 144 3.06 -1.33 25.93
CA GLU A 144 2.38 -0.03 26.03
C GLU A 144 2.25 0.65 24.67
N ASN A 145 3.32 0.60 23.83
CA ASN A 145 3.42 1.27 22.55
C ASN A 145 3.22 0.34 21.35
N SER A 146 2.87 -0.91 21.57
CA SER A 146 2.63 -1.89 20.49
C SER A 146 1.45 -2.80 20.77
N GLU A 147 0.80 -3.24 19.71
CA GLU A 147 -0.25 -4.25 19.71
C GLU A 147 0.20 -5.43 18.83
N THR A 148 -0.37 -6.61 19.00
CA THR A 148 -0.11 -7.76 18.12
C THR A 148 -1.20 -7.86 17.07
N LEU A 149 -0.84 -8.29 15.87
CA LEU A 149 -1.81 -8.47 14.80
C LEU A 149 -2.87 -9.51 15.19
N ASN A 150 -2.47 -10.57 15.90
CA ASN A 150 -3.39 -11.58 16.41
C ASN A 150 -4.42 -11.00 17.38
N SER A 151 -4.03 -10.11 18.30
CA SER A 151 -4.98 -9.49 19.23
C SER A 151 -5.98 -8.57 18.50
N ILE A 152 -5.52 -7.88 17.46
CA ILE A 152 -6.40 -7.06 16.59
C ILE A 152 -7.40 -7.97 15.89
N PHE A 153 -6.93 -9.06 15.28
CA PHE A 153 -7.82 -9.99 14.60
C PHE A 153 -8.83 -10.71 15.51
N GLN A 154 -8.60 -10.81 16.82
CA GLN A 154 -9.55 -11.43 17.72
C GLN A 154 -10.93 -10.77 17.73
N TYR A 155 -10.99 -9.43 17.64
CA TYR A 155 -12.26 -8.70 17.64
C TYR A 155 -12.75 -8.29 16.24
N LEU A 156 -11.91 -8.36 15.21
CA LEU A 156 -12.34 -8.09 13.85
C LEU A 156 -13.28 -9.18 13.33
N LYS A 157 -14.32 -8.75 12.64
CA LYS A 157 -15.22 -9.63 11.87
C LYS A 157 -14.48 -10.15 10.63
N GLN A 158 -15.20 -10.86 9.78
CA GLN A 158 -14.72 -11.25 8.44
C GLN A 158 -14.83 -10.09 7.46
N ASN A 159 -14.37 -10.31 6.23
CA ASN A 159 -14.46 -9.37 5.11
C ASN A 159 -13.60 -8.11 5.26
N ASN A 160 -12.40 -8.26 5.81
CA ASN A 160 -11.50 -7.13 5.97
C ASN A 160 -10.63 -6.91 4.73
N LEU A 161 -10.38 -5.64 4.43
CA LEU A 161 -9.19 -5.20 3.72
C LEU A 161 -8.11 -4.92 4.76
N VAL A 162 -6.95 -5.54 4.59
CA VAL A 162 -5.78 -5.32 5.44
C VAL A 162 -4.69 -4.66 4.59
N LYS A 163 -4.26 -3.46 4.99
CA LYS A 163 -3.12 -2.76 4.39
C LYS A 163 -1.97 -2.76 5.38
N ILE A 164 -0.77 -3.16 4.92
CA ILE A 164 0.46 -3.21 5.72
C ILE A 164 1.58 -2.52 4.94
N ASP A 165 2.12 -1.45 5.52
CA ASP A 165 3.21 -0.67 4.97
C ASP A 165 3.96 -0.03 6.15
N ILE A 166 4.98 -0.74 6.66
CA ILE A 166 5.68 -0.43 7.93
C ILE A 166 7.21 -0.42 7.79
N GLU A 167 7.68 -0.06 6.59
CA GLU A 167 9.07 0.30 6.33
C GLU A 167 10.11 -0.75 6.76
N GLY A 168 9.80 -2.04 6.50
CA GLY A 168 10.67 -3.19 6.78
C GLY A 168 10.26 -4.06 7.98
N GLY A 169 9.16 -3.71 8.65
CA GLY A 169 8.58 -4.52 9.73
C GLY A 169 7.63 -5.62 9.28
N GLU A 170 7.34 -5.75 7.99
CA GLU A 170 6.34 -6.67 7.43
C GLU A 170 6.66 -8.13 7.74
N TYR A 171 7.95 -8.47 7.77
CA TYR A 171 8.44 -9.83 7.92
C TYR A 171 8.08 -10.46 9.27
N ILE A 172 7.97 -9.65 10.33
CA ILE A 172 7.59 -10.13 11.65
C ILE A 172 6.11 -10.48 11.76
N LEU A 173 5.28 -9.96 10.83
CA LEU A 173 3.84 -10.16 10.83
C LEU A 173 3.39 -11.36 9.97
N ILE A 174 4.30 -11.99 9.21
CA ILE A 174 3.98 -13.03 8.23
C ILE A 174 3.15 -14.16 8.85
N TYR A 175 3.55 -14.70 10.00
CA TYR A 175 2.85 -15.80 10.66
C TYR A 175 1.47 -15.38 11.16
N ASP A 176 1.35 -14.17 11.72
CA ASP A 176 0.07 -13.65 12.19
C ASP A 176 -0.90 -13.42 11.02
N ILE A 177 -0.41 -12.95 9.86
CA ILE A 177 -1.21 -12.79 8.65
C ILE A 177 -1.72 -14.16 8.16
N ILE A 178 -0.82 -15.14 8.06
CA ILE A 178 -1.15 -16.51 7.61
C ILE A 178 -2.23 -17.13 8.50
N ASN A 179 -2.09 -17.03 9.82
CA ASN A 179 -3.03 -17.59 10.79
C ASN A 179 -4.42 -16.94 10.73
N ASN A 180 -4.54 -15.75 10.10
CA ASN A 180 -5.78 -14.97 10.03
C ASN A 180 -6.32 -14.79 8.61
N PHE A 181 -5.87 -15.57 7.63
CA PHE A 181 -6.34 -15.51 6.24
C PHE A 181 -7.86 -15.64 6.09
N ASN A 182 -8.52 -16.36 7.01
CA ASN A 182 -9.97 -16.53 7.00
C ASN A 182 -10.74 -15.21 7.17
N LYS A 183 -10.14 -14.21 7.84
CA LYS A 183 -10.76 -12.90 8.09
C LYS A 183 -10.45 -11.84 7.03
N ILE A 184 -9.52 -12.13 6.11
CA ILE A 184 -9.01 -11.19 5.11
C ILE A 184 -9.65 -11.48 3.75
N ASN A 185 -10.21 -10.48 3.10
CA ASN A 185 -10.70 -10.53 1.72
C ASN A 185 -9.68 -9.94 0.74
N ILE A 186 -9.07 -8.82 1.11
CA ILE A 186 -7.97 -8.20 0.38
C ILE A 186 -6.81 -7.96 1.35
N LEU A 187 -5.62 -8.35 0.93
CA LEU A 187 -4.37 -8.01 1.59
C LEU A 187 -3.54 -7.14 0.65
N ILE A 188 -3.23 -5.93 1.09
CA ILE A 188 -2.24 -5.05 0.49
C ILE A 188 -1.04 -5.05 1.41
N ILE A 189 0.14 -5.38 0.89
CA ILE A 189 1.35 -5.41 1.68
C ILE A 189 2.53 -4.90 0.86
N GLU A 190 3.29 -3.97 1.42
CA GLU A 190 4.53 -3.48 0.83
C GLU A 190 5.71 -4.13 1.54
N PHE A 191 6.52 -4.91 0.80
CA PHE A 191 7.73 -5.53 1.31
C PHE A 191 8.94 -4.67 0.97
N HIS A 192 9.71 -4.30 1.99
CA HIS A 192 10.90 -3.47 1.90
C HIS A 192 12.19 -4.29 2.06
N ASN A 193 13.32 -3.68 1.66
CA ASN A 193 14.66 -4.26 1.83
C ASN A 193 14.82 -5.64 1.18
N LEU A 194 14.20 -5.85 0.02
CA LEU A 194 14.30 -7.09 -0.76
C LEU A 194 15.66 -7.26 -1.46
N SER A 195 16.56 -6.29 -1.40
CA SER A 195 17.98 -6.47 -1.72
C SER A 195 18.67 -7.44 -0.76
N ASN A 196 18.14 -7.64 0.45
CA ASN A 196 18.57 -8.67 1.39
C ASN A 196 17.97 -10.03 1.00
N LEU A 197 18.84 -11.04 0.83
CA LEU A 197 18.43 -12.39 0.44
C LEU A 197 17.55 -13.08 1.49
N GLU A 198 17.81 -12.87 2.79
CA GLU A 198 16.99 -13.41 3.86
C GLU A 198 15.54 -12.91 3.78
N ASN A 199 15.36 -11.63 3.43
CA ASN A 199 14.03 -11.06 3.24
C ASN A 199 13.33 -11.64 2.01
N ARG A 200 14.07 -11.96 0.94
CA ARG A 200 13.49 -12.66 -0.22
C ARG A 200 13.05 -14.08 0.12
N GLU A 201 13.83 -14.82 0.90
CA GLU A 201 13.43 -16.15 1.37
C GLU A 201 12.14 -16.09 2.20
N LYS A 202 12.00 -15.09 3.06
CA LYS A 202 10.76 -14.82 3.80
C LYS A 202 9.60 -14.44 2.89
N LEU A 203 9.84 -13.64 1.85
CA LEU A 203 8.85 -13.31 0.82
C LEU A 203 8.41 -14.57 0.06
N ASP A 204 9.35 -15.43 -0.36
CA ASP A 204 9.06 -16.66 -1.08
C ASP A 204 8.22 -17.62 -0.22
N PHE A 205 8.57 -17.78 1.06
CA PHE A 205 7.77 -18.54 2.03
C PHE A 205 6.36 -17.95 2.17
N PHE A 206 6.25 -16.64 2.35
CA PHE A 206 4.95 -15.99 2.45
C PHE A 206 4.13 -16.19 1.18
N PHE A 207 4.76 -16.05 0.01
CA PHE A 207 4.10 -16.19 -1.28
C PHE A 207 3.57 -17.61 -1.51
N GLU A 208 4.32 -18.63 -1.09
CA GLU A 208 3.85 -20.02 -1.09
C GLU A 208 2.53 -20.14 -0.31
N LYS A 209 2.50 -19.66 0.93
CA LYS A 209 1.33 -19.78 1.82
C LYS A 209 0.13 -18.94 1.36
N VAL A 210 0.35 -17.68 0.98
CA VAL A 210 -0.74 -16.79 0.55
C VAL A 210 -1.36 -17.27 -0.77
N SER A 211 -0.56 -17.86 -1.66
CA SER A 211 -1.04 -18.37 -2.96
C SER A 211 -2.00 -19.55 -2.86
N GLU A 212 -2.10 -20.22 -1.72
CA GLU A 212 -3.09 -21.28 -1.48
C GLU A 212 -4.51 -20.69 -1.37
N TYR A 213 -4.65 -19.51 -0.76
CA TYR A 213 -5.94 -18.88 -0.41
C TYR A 213 -6.29 -17.66 -1.26
N PHE A 214 -5.30 -17.00 -1.84
CA PHE A 214 -5.46 -15.75 -2.57
C PHE A 214 -4.89 -15.82 -3.98
N TYR A 215 -5.41 -14.99 -4.87
CA TYR A 215 -4.76 -14.62 -6.11
C TYR A 215 -3.98 -13.33 -5.91
N LEU A 216 -2.76 -13.26 -6.45
CA LEU A 216 -2.08 -11.99 -6.65
C LEU A 216 -2.83 -11.23 -7.74
N SER A 217 -3.52 -10.14 -7.38
CA SER A 217 -4.33 -9.34 -8.32
C SER A 217 -3.52 -8.21 -8.95
N HIS A 218 -2.55 -7.69 -8.20
CA HIS A 218 -1.68 -6.60 -8.64
C HIS A 218 -0.34 -6.62 -7.92
N LEU A 219 0.67 -6.08 -8.58
CA LEU A 219 1.93 -5.69 -7.97
C LEU A 219 2.48 -4.43 -8.65
N HIS A 220 3.18 -3.62 -7.85
CA HIS A 220 3.89 -2.44 -8.32
C HIS A 220 5.22 -2.28 -7.59
N MET A 221 6.28 -1.93 -8.31
CA MET A 221 7.56 -1.63 -7.70
C MET A 221 7.59 -0.20 -7.17
N ASN A 222 7.88 -0.02 -5.89
CA ASN A 222 8.21 1.31 -5.39
C ASN A 222 9.60 1.71 -5.90
N ASN A 223 9.63 2.70 -6.80
CA ASN A 223 10.84 3.12 -7.51
C ASN A 223 11.79 4.01 -6.67
N SER A 224 11.43 4.33 -5.43
CA SER A 224 12.25 5.18 -4.55
C SER A 224 13.54 4.50 -4.12
N ASN A 225 13.49 3.18 -3.87
CA ASN A 225 14.61 2.39 -3.35
C ASN A 225 15.42 1.68 -4.45
N GLY A 226 14.92 1.67 -5.69
CA GLY A 226 15.62 1.10 -6.83
C GLY A 226 15.63 -0.43 -6.87
N VAL A 227 16.70 -1.00 -7.43
CA VAL A 227 16.88 -2.45 -7.60
C VAL A 227 18.21 -2.90 -7.02
N SER A 228 18.29 -4.17 -6.65
CA SER A 228 19.51 -4.85 -6.24
C SER A 228 20.47 -5.13 -7.43
N VAL A 229 21.61 -5.73 -7.18
CA VAL A 229 22.65 -6.06 -8.19
C VAL A 229 22.10 -6.99 -9.29
N ASP A 230 21.17 -7.88 -8.96
CA ASP A 230 20.49 -8.80 -9.89
C ASP A 230 19.22 -8.19 -10.52
N ASN A 231 19.03 -6.88 -10.38
CA ASN A 231 17.87 -6.12 -10.84
C ASN A 231 16.53 -6.55 -10.21
N PHE A 232 16.55 -7.20 -9.05
CA PHE A 232 15.34 -7.45 -8.29
C PHE A 232 14.90 -6.15 -7.57
N PRO A 233 13.60 -5.79 -7.55
CA PRO A 233 13.11 -4.61 -6.83
C PRO A 233 13.47 -4.66 -5.35
N ASP A 234 13.91 -3.53 -4.77
CA ASP A 234 14.16 -3.45 -3.34
C ASP A 234 12.87 -3.32 -2.53
N THR A 235 11.84 -2.74 -3.14
CA THR A 235 10.52 -2.56 -2.50
C THR A 235 9.41 -2.87 -3.49
N ILE A 236 8.46 -3.72 -3.09
CA ILE A 236 7.32 -4.12 -3.92
C ILE A 236 6.02 -4.05 -3.12
N GLU A 237 5.04 -3.36 -3.68
CA GLU A 237 3.65 -3.36 -3.26
C GLU A 237 2.94 -4.58 -3.88
N PHE A 238 2.30 -5.42 -3.07
CA PHE A 238 1.48 -6.53 -3.53
C PHE A 238 0.03 -6.35 -3.11
N THR A 239 -0.89 -6.69 -4.00
CA THR A 239 -2.32 -6.82 -3.70
C THR A 239 -2.77 -8.24 -3.93
N PHE A 240 -3.26 -8.88 -2.88
CA PHE A 240 -3.81 -10.24 -2.90
C PHE A 240 -5.31 -10.19 -2.63
N GLU A 241 -6.09 -10.99 -3.37
CA GLU A 241 -7.54 -11.06 -3.23
C GLU A 241 -8.00 -12.51 -3.06
N LYS A 242 -8.90 -12.74 -2.11
CA LYS A 242 -9.31 -14.07 -1.66
C LYS A 242 -10.00 -14.86 -2.78
N LYS A 243 -9.55 -16.09 -3.03
CA LYS A 243 -10.02 -16.93 -4.13
C LYS A 243 -11.51 -17.23 -4.08
N CYS A 244 -12.07 -17.50 -2.89
CA CYS A 244 -13.48 -17.87 -2.74
C CYS A 244 -14.47 -16.75 -3.09
N LEU A 245 -14.00 -15.50 -3.23
CA LEU A 245 -14.83 -14.36 -3.65
C LEU A 245 -14.91 -14.20 -5.16
N LEU A 246 -14.13 -14.96 -5.89
CA LEU A 246 -13.92 -14.81 -7.33
C LEU A 246 -14.55 -15.96 -8.11
N LYS A 247 -14.89 -15.70 -9.37
CA LYS A 247 -15.38 -16.72 -10.28
C LYS A 247 -14.28 -17.76 -10.55
N THR A 248 -14.68 -19.00 -10.82
CA THR A 248 -13.79 -20.05 -11.29
C THR A 248 -13.15 -19.68 -12.64
N ASN A 249 -11.94 -20.20 -12.94
CA ASN A 249 -11.18 -19.97 -14.18
C ASN A 249 -10.52 -18.59 -14.33
N VAL A 250 -9.96 -18.07 -13.27
CA VAL A 250 -9.10 -16.87 -13.30
C VAL A 250 -7.78 -17.19 -14.01
N LYS A 251 -7.39 -16.37 -14.98
CA LYS A 251 -6.15 -16.54 -15.77
C LYS A 251 -5.08 -15.52 -15.32
N LYS A 252 -3.82 -15.84 -15.54
CA LYS A 252 -2.73 -14.88 -15.37
C LYS A 252 -2.85 -13.73 -16.37
N LYS A 253 -2.50 -12.53 -15.92
CA LYS A 253 -2.60 -11.30 -16.70
C LYS A 253 -1.42 -11.20 -17.66
N LEU A 254 -1.69 -11.21 -18.95
CA LEU A 254 -0.69 -11.07 -20.01
C LEU A 254 -0.58 -9.59 -20.43
N VAL A 255 -0.10 -8.73 -19.54
CA VAL A 255 0.09 -7.30 -19.79
C VAL A 255 1.44 -6.85 -19.25
N ASN A 256 1.92 -5.74 -19.78
CA ASN A 256 3.12 -5.10 -19.28
C ASN A 256 2.82 -4.34 -17.98
N PHE A 257 3.74 -4.39 -17.05
CA PHE A 257 3.76 -3.57 -15.85
C PHE A 257 4.88 -2.53 -15.94
N PRO A 258 4.65 -1.30 -15.46
CA PRO A 258 3.47 -0.81 -14.74
C PRO A 258 2.22 -0.66 -15.63
N LEU A 259 1.03 -0.73 -15.02
CA LEU A 259 -0.25 -0.55 -15.72
C LEU A 259 -0.52 0.94 -15.99
N ASP A 260 -0.76 1.30 -17.27
CA ASP A 260 -1.09 2.68 -17.63
C ASP A 260 -2.33 3.17 -16.84
N LYS A 261 -2.26 4.42 -16.34
CA LYS A 261 -3.32 5.12 -15.58
C LYS A 261 -3.69 4.50 -14.22
N LEU A 262 -3.07 3.38 -13.85
CA LEU A 262 -3.27 2.74 -12.54
C LEU A 262 -2.01 2.82 -11.69
N ASP A 263 -0.85 2.58 -12.29
CA ASP A 263 0.43 2.69 -11.61
C ASP A 263 1.06 4.07 -11.80
N TYR A 264 1.64 4.58 -10.76
CA TYR A 264 2.32 5.86 -10.74
C TYR A 264 3.60 5.75 -9.92
N PRO A 265 4.70 6.31 -10.40
CA PRO A 265 5.96 6.25 -9.69
C PRO A 265 5.87 6.95 -8.32
N SER A 266 6.32 6.28 -7.28
CA SER A 266 6.42 6.83 -5.91
C SER A 266 7.34 8.06 -5.91
N SER A 267 8.48 7.96 -6.59
CA SER A 267 9.39 9.08 -6.87
C SER A 267 9.33 9.53 -8.33
N LYS A 268 8.93 10.79 -8.57
CA LYS A 268 8.91 11.38 -9.92
C LYS A 268 10.28 11.60 -10.53
N SER A 269 11.33 11.69 -9.71
CA SER A 269 12.69 11.99 -10.17
C SER A 269 13.36 10.81 -10.87
N THR A 270 12.93 9.60 -10.56
CA THR A 270 13.57 8.37 -11.06
C THR A 270 12.82 7.68 -12.20
N GLY A 271 11.55 8.04 -12.44
CA GLY A 271 10.68 7.33 -13.37
C GLY A 271 10.33 5.93 -12.88
N ASP A 272 9.44 5.25 -13.54
CA ASP A 272 9.03 3.89 -13.16
C ASP A 272 9.88 2.82 -13.85
N TYR A 273 9.79 1.57 -13.39
CA TYR A 273 10.51 0.43 -13.93
C TYR A 273 9.57 -0.50 -14.70
N ASN A 274 10.01 -0.95 -15.89
CA ASN A 274 9.33 -2.04 -16.58
C ASN A 274 9.63 -3.36 -15.87
N LEU A 275 8.60 -4.08 -15.46
CA LEU A 275 8.73 -5.35 -14.78
C LEU A 275 8.83 -6.49 -15.81
N ILE A 276 9.89 -7.27 -15.73
CA ILE A 276 10.17 -8.40 -16.61
C ILE A 276 10.09 -9.69 -15.78
N PHE A 277 9.17 -10.57 -16.12
CA PHE A 277 8.97 -11.85 -15.45
C PHE A 277 9.79 -12.95 -16.14
N LYS A 278 10.75 -13.52 -15.43
CA LYS A 278 11.73 -14.53 -15.92
C LYS A 278 11.53 -15.90 -15.29
#